data_471ac3a8596a3d16a19ca0fc2786c8e6
#
_entry.id   471ac3a8596a3d16a19ca0fc2786c8e6
#
_cell.length_a   1.000
_cell.length_b   1.000
_cell.length_c   1.000
_cell.angle_alpha   90.00
_cell.angle_beta   90.00
_cell.angle_gamma   90.00
#
_symmetry.space_group_name_H-M   'P 1'
#
loop_
_entity.id
_entity.type
_entity.pdbx_description
1 polymer ?
#
loop_
_entity_poly.entity_id
_entity_poly.type
_entity_poly.pdbx_seq_one_letter_code
_entity_poly.pdbx_strand_id
1 'polypeptide(L)'
;MKIAVPKEIKNHEYRVALTPAGARELAGRGHQVSIQAGAGEGAGFSDADFQAAGAQIEADVDTLWRNAELILKVKEPQPDEVARLTPQHTLFTYLHLAAEESLTRGLMESGATCIAYETITDTRGGLPLLAPMSTVAGRMAVQAGAHSLEKAQGGAGVLLPGVPGVAPGKVTVIGGGVVGENAARMALGLGAEVTILDKSLARLEVLDDRYQGRIKTVYSTADALETATRESDMIIGAVLVPGAAAPKLITRSMLSDMKPGSVLVDVAIDQGGCFETSKPTTHAEPTYIVDGVVHYCVANMPGAVARTSTQGLTNATLPFVLALADKGWQQALHDDPHFLPGLNVHAGQVTYQAVADAFGLESIDPASVVGS
;
A
#
# COMPACT_ATOMS: atom_id res chain seq x y z
N MET A 1 -27.54 -7.49 3.19
CA MET A 1 -26.63 -6.67 4.01
C MET A 1 -26.65 -5.24 3.54
N LYS A 2 -26.53 -4.27 4.47
CA LYS A 2 -26.42 -2.84 4.17
C LYS A 2 -24.93 -2.45 4.19
N ILE A 3 -24.41 -2.02 3.06
CA ILE A 3 -22.98 -1.75 2.84
C ILE A 3 -22.80 -0.26 2.63
N ALA A 4 -21.89 0.35 3.38
CA ALA A 4 -21.54 1.75 3.25
C ALA A 4 -20.12 1.94 2.73
N VAL A 5 -19.95 2.91 1.85
CA VAL A 5 -18.64 3.34 1.33
C VAL A 5 -18.50 4.84 1.57
N PRO A 6 -17.91 5.24 2.70
CA PRO A 6 -17.64 6.65 2.97
C PRO A 6 -16.56 7.21 2.04
N LYS A 7 -16.56 8.51 1.87
CA LYS A 7 -15.47 9.26 1.24
C LYS A 7 -14.26 9.25 2.17
N GLU A 8 -13.07 8.99 1.61
CA GLU A 8 -11.84 9.10 2.37
C GLU A 8 -11.56 10.55 2.76
N ILE A 9 -11.22 10.77 4.03
CA ILE A 9 -10.98 12.11 4.59
C ILE A 9 -9.52 12.35 4.96
N LYS A 10 -8.67 11.32 4.88
CA LYS A 10 -7.23 11.47 5.10
C LYS A 10 -6.63 12.36 4.01
N ASN A 11 -5.69 13.21 4.40
CA ASN A 11 -5.05 14.15 3.48
C ASN A 11 -4.43 13.44 2.27
N HIS A 12 -4.70 13.92 1.06
CA HIS A 12 -4.27 13.35 -0.21
C HIS A 12 -4.68 11.88 -0.43
N GLU A 13 -5.80 11.44 0.16
CA GLU A 13 -6.41 10.17 -0.16
C GLU A 13 -7.60 10.38 -1.12
N TYR A 14 -7.42 9.96 -2.36
CA TYR A 14 -8.35 10.16 -3.45
C TYR A 14 -8.99 8.86 -3.93
N ARG A 15 -8.58 7.71 -3.34
CA ARG A 15 -9.14 6.38 -3.67
C ARG A 15 -10.53 6.23 -3.05
N VAL A 16 -11.26 5.24 -3.54
CA VAL A 16 -12.54 4.78 -2.98
C VAL A 16 -12.51 3.26 -2.84
N ALA A 17 -13.13 2.73 -1.80
CA ALA A 17 -13.05 1.30 -1.47
C ALA A 17 -13.86 0.38 -2.37
N LEU A 18 -14.70 0.94 -3.23
CA LEU A 18 -15.53 0.18 -4.17
C LEU A 18 -15.59 0.91 -5.52
N THR A 19 -15.65 0.15 -6.61
CA THR A 19 -15.91 0.69 -7.96
C THR A 19 -17.39 0.54 -8.31
N PRO A 20 -17.92 1.27 -9.32
CA PRO A 20 -19.26 1.02 -9.85
C PRO A 20 -19.48 -0.44 -10.27
N ALA A 21 -18.45 -1.10 -10.81
CA ALA A 21 -18.53 -2.52 -11.15
C ALA A 21 -18.74 -3.40 -9.91
N GLY A 22 -18.00 -3.15 -8.83
CA GLY A 22 -18.19 -3.85 -7.56
C GLY A 22 -19.56 -3.56 -6.92
N ALA A 23 -20.05 -2.31 -7.01
CA ALA A 23 -21.38 -1.96 -6.55
C ALA A 23 -22.48 -2.73 -7.31
N ARG A 24 -22.32 -2.91 -8.61
CA ARG A 24 -23.24 -3.71 -9.44
C ARG A 24 -23.27 -5.17 -9.02
N GLU A 25 -22.11 -5.77 -8.73
CA GLU A 25 -22.04 -7.16 -8.26
C GLU A 25 -22.78 -7.35 -6.93
N LEU A 26 -22.60 -6.43 -5.99
CA LEU A 26 -23.27 -6.46 -4.70
C LEU A 26 -24.79 -6.22 -4.82
N ALA A 27 -25.19 -5.19 -5.59
CA ALA A 27 -26.60 -4.89 -5.83
C ALA A 27 -27.30 -6.06 -6.56
N GLY A 28 -26.63 -6.69 -7.53
CA GLY A 28 -27.14 -7.87 -8.24
C GLY A 28 -27.39 -9.09 -7.35
N ARG A 29 -26.72 -9.14 -6.18
CA ARG A 29 -26.92 -10.18 -5.13
C ARG A 29 -27.96 -9.77 -4.08
N GLY A 30 -28.60 -8.62 -4.24
CA GLY A 30 -29.65 -8.13 -3.34
C GLY A 30 -29.12 -7.38 -2.12
N HIS A 31 -27.85 -6.98 -2.10
CA HIS A 31 -27.31 -6.11 -1.04
C HIS A 31 -27.65 -4.63 -1.32
N GLN A 32 -27.82 -3.86 -0.27
CA GLN A 32 -28.02 -2.42 -0.33
C GLN A 32 -26.67 -1.72 -0.22
N VAL A 33 -26.26 -1.07 -1.30
CA VAL A 33 -24.98 -0.35 -1.35
C VAL A 33 -25.24 1.15 -1.30
N SER A 34 -24.69 1.81 -0.30
CA SER A 34 -24.77 3.27 -0.12
C SER A 34 -23.36 3.86 -0.23
N ILE A 35 -23.21 4.83 -1.13
CA ILE A 35 -21.93 5.52 -1.38
C ILE A 35 -22.09 6.95 -0.87
N GLN A 36 -21.15 7.46 -0.10
CA GLN A 36 -21.16 8.89 0.27
C GLN A 36 -21.02 9.75 -0.99
N ALA A 37 -21.81 10.82 -1.07
CA ALA A 37 -21.77 11.75 -2.20
C ALA A 37 -20.33 12.23 -2.48
N GLY A 38 -19.90 12.13 -3.73
CA GLY A 38 -18.57 12.51 -4.19
C GLY A 38 -17.43 11.59 -3.73
N ALA A 39 -17.71 10.41 -3.14
CA ALA A 39 -16.64 9.50 -2.67
C ALA A 39 -15.76 8.97 -3.79
N GLY A 40 -16.29 8.77 -4.98
CA GLY A 40 -15.57 8.24 -6.14
C GLY A 40 -14.88 9.27 -7.02
N GLU A 41 -15.14 10.56 -6.83
CA GLU A 41 -14.70 11.63 -7.73
C GLU A 41 -13.17 11.67 -7.89
N GLY A 42 -12.44 11.53 -6.79
CA GLY A 42 -10.97 11.52 -6.80
C GLY A 42 -10.35 10.35 -7.59
N ALA A 43 -11.10 9.25 -7.74
CA ALA A 43 -10.73 8.11 -8.57
C ALA A 43 -11.37 8.16 -9.98
N GLY A 44 -12.10 9.22 -10.31
CA GLY A 44 -12.75 9.43 -11.58
C GLY A 44 -14.03 8.61 -11.78
N PHE A 45 -14.75 8.30 -10.69
CA PHE A 45 -16.07 7.69 -10.70
C PHE A 45 -17.08 8.67 -10.13
N SER A 46 -18.07 9.06 -10.94
CA SER A 46 -19.12 9.98 -10.52
C SER A 46 -20.20 9.28 -9.68
N ASP A 47 -20.96 10.06 -8.92
CA ASP A 47 -22.15 9.57 -8.23
C ASP A 47 -23.15 8.92 -9.20
N ALA A 48 -23.29 9.47 -10.42
CA ALA A 48 -24.14 8.90 -11.47
C ALA A 48 -23.66 7.51 -11.93
N ASP A 49 -22.35 7.25 -11.97
CA ASP A 49 -21.81 5.93 -12.30
C ASP A 49 -22.20 4.88 -11.24
N PHE A 50 -22.16 5.26 -9.96
CA PHE A 50 -22.58 4.39 -8.86
C PHE A 50 -24.11 4.18 -8.87
N GLN A 51 -24.91 5.21 -9.13
CA GLN A 51 -26.37 5.08 -9.26
C GLN A 51 -26.76 4.17 -10.42
N ALA A 52 -26.11 4.31 -11.57
CA ALA A 52 -26.31 3.43 -12.72
C ALA A 52 -25.90 1.96 -12.43
N ALA A 53 -25.02 1.75 -11.45
CA ALA A 53 -24.64 0.44 -10.96
C ALA A 53 -25.58 -0.15 -9.89
N GLY A 54 -26.60 0.59 -9.49
CA GLY A 54 -27.60 0.15 -8.50
C GLY A 54 -27.29 0.56 -7.06
N ALA A 55 -26.29 1.41 -6.83
CA ALA A 55 -26.00 1.97 -5.51
C ALA A 55 -26.87 3.23 -5.24
N GLN A 56 -27.06 3.52 -3.97
CA GLN A 56 -27.67 4.77 -3.49
C GLN A 56 -26.57 5.78 -3.15
N ILE A 57 -26.81 7.05 -3.40
CA ILE A 57 -25.91 8.13 -2.96
C ILE A 57 -26.49 8.77 -1.71
N GLU A 58 -25.66 8.81 -0.65
CA GLU A 58 -26.02 9.42 0.62
C GLU A 58 -25.14 10.66 0.88
N ALA A 59 -25.78 11.79 1.08
CA ALA A 59 -25.07 13.06 1.34
C ALA A 59 -24.76 13.25 2.82
N ASP A 60 -25.63 12.71 3.71
CA ASP A 60 -25.45 12.81 5.15
C ASP A 60 -24.57 11.66 5.65
N VAL A 61 -23.36 12.00 6.08
CA VAL A 61 -22.36 11.03 6.56
C VAL A 61 -22.85 10.27 7.80
N ASP A 62 -23.57 10.93 8.71
CA ASP A 62 -24.05 10.29 9.93
C ASP A 62 -25.16 9.27 9.65
N THR A 63 -26.00 9.55 8.66
CA THR A 63 -27.01 8.60 8.17
C THR A 63 -26.36 7.42 7.45
N LEU A 64 -25.32 7.67 6.62
CA LEU A 64 -24.57 6.63 5.95
C LEU A 64 -24.02 5.61 6.96
N TRP A 65 -23.29 6.10 7.98
CA TRP A 65 -22.65 5.23 8.99
C TRP A 65 -23.71 4.53 9.86
N ARG A 66 -24.70 5.25 10.36
CA ARG A 66 -25.74 4.69 11.25
C ARG A 66 -26.51 3.54 10.63
N ASN A 67 -26.71 3.56 9.31
CA ASN A 67 -27.48 2.54 8.61
C ASN A 67 -26.65 1.35 8.14
N ALA A 68 -25.33 1.41 8.25
CA ALA A 68 -24.42 0.39 7.75
C ALA A 68 -24.36 -0.85 8.67
N GLU A 69 -24.14 -2.00 8.05
CA GLU A 69 -23.69 -3.25 8.69
C GLU A 69 -22.23 -3.52 8.32
N LEU A 70 -21.86 -3.30 7.04
CA LEU A 70 -20.50 -3.43 6.53
C LEU A 70 -20.01 -2.08 6.01
N ILE A 71 -18.90 -1.62 6.51
CA ILE A 71 -18.24 -0.37 6.09
C ILE A 71 -16.97 -0.71 5.33
N LEU A 72 -16.88 -0.25 4.10
CA LEU A 72 -15.72 -0.43 3.23
C LEU A 72 -14.93 0.86 3.13
N LYS A 73 -13.66 0.82 3.49
CA LYS A 73 -12.73 1.94 3.38
C LYS A 73 -11.43 1.51 2.71
N VAL A 74 -10.63 2.48 2.32
CA VAL A 74 -9.26 2.26 1.85
C VAL A 74 -8.29 2.43 3.01
N LYS A 75 -8.38 3.56 3.74
CA LYS A 75 -7.48 3.90 4.84
C LYS A 75 -8.14 3.68 6.19
N GLU A 76 -7.29 3.58 7.20
CA GLU A 76 -7.70 3.53 8.60
C GLU A 76 -8.67 4.66 8.93
N PRO A 77 -9.71 4.40 9.74
CA PRO A 77 -10.67 5.44 10.13
C PRO A 77 -9.97 6.53 10.94
N GLN A 78 -10.31 7.78 10.62
CA GLN A 78 -9.84 8.95 11.35
C GLN A 78 -10.68 9.15 12.64
N PRO A 79 -10.25 9.95 13.61
CA PRO A 79 -10.95 10.07 14.91
C PRO A 79 -12.46 10.32 14.81
N ASP A 80 -12.88 11.19 13.90
CA ASP A 80 -14.32 11.47 13.67
C ASP A 80 -15.08 10.26 13.11
N GLU A 81 -14.40 9.39 12.37
CA GLU A 81 -14.97 8.16 11.82
C GLU A 81 -15.00 7.06 12.89
N VAL A 82 -13.97 6.97 13.74
CA VAL A 82 -13.94 6.05 14.89
C VAL A 82 -15.11 6.34 15.84
N ALA A 83 -15.42 7.62 16.08
CA ALA A 83 -16.55 8.03 16.93
C ALA A 83 -17.92 7.60 16.40
N ARG A 84 -18.04 7.24 15.10
CA ARG A 84 -19.28 6.73 14.49
C ARG A 84 -19.41 5.21 14.54
N LEU A 85 -18.31 4.52 14.87
CA LEU A 85 -18.33 3.05 14.94
C LEU A 85 -19.14 2.58 16.18
N THR A 86 -19.82 1.47 15.99
CA THR A 86 -20.63 0.82 17.05
C THR A 86 -20.50 -0.70 16.90
N PRO A 87 -20.92 -1.48 17.90
CA PRO A 87 -20.84 -2.96 17.84
C PRO A 87 -21.58 -3.61 16.66
N GLN A 88 -22.49 -2.91 16.01
CA GLN A 88 -23.19 -3.42 14.80
C GLN A 88 -22.33 -3.40 13.55
N HIS A 89 -21.24 -2.64 13.54
CA HIS A 89 -20.44 -2.41 12.34
C HIS A 89 -19.37 -3.49 12.16
N THR A 90 -19.25 -3.96 10.95
CA THR A 90 -18.05 -4.64 10.43
C THR A 90 -17.29 -3.63 9.57
N LEU A 91 -16.07 -3.29 9.96
CA LEU A 91 -15.17 -2.40 9.22
C LEU A 91 -14.14 -3.24 8.45
N PHE A 92 -14.03 -3.04 7.13
CA PHE A 92 -13.08 -3.74 6.26
C PHE A 92 -12.21 -2.73 5.51
N THR A 93 -10.93 -2.63 5.87
CA THR A 93 -10.01 -1.57 5.39
C THR A 93 -8.57 -1.90 5.73
N TYR A 94 -7.59 -1.09 5.26
CA TYR A 94 -6.25 -1.05 5.89
C TYR A 94 -6.36 -0.40 7.28
N LEU A 95 -5.72 -1.00 8.27
CA LEU A 95 -5.76 -0.53 9.67
C LEU A 95 -4.39 -0.09 10.20
N HIS A 96 -3.35 -0.85 9.93
CA HIS A 96 -1.97 -0.61 10.40
C HIS A 96 -1.85 -0.40 11.91
N LEU A 97 -2.64 -1.14 12.71
CA LEU A 97 -2.85 -0.89 14.14
C LEU A 97 -1.58 -0.93 14.99
N ALA A 98 -0.61 -1.78 14.66
CA ALA A 98 0.64 -1.89 15.43
C ALA A 98 1.49 -0.60 15.43
N ALA A 99 1.18 0.36 14.56
CA ALA A 99 1.86 1.64 14.48
C ALA A 99 1.09 2.79 15.16
N GLU A 100 -0.18 2.56 15.59
CA GLU A 100 -1.07 3.64 16.02
C GLU A 100 -1.92 3.22 17.23
N GLU A 101 -1.40 3.46 18.43
CA GLU A 101 -2.04 3.05 19.68
C GLU A 101 -3.41 3.71 19.91
N SER A 102 -3.54 4.99 19.57
CA SER A 102 -4.78 5.74 19.76
C SER A 102 -5.91 5.19 18.92
N LEU A 103 -5.64 4.83 17.67
CA LEU A 103 -6.58 4.18 16.80
C LEU A 103 -6.97 2.79 17.33
N THR A 104 -5.98 1.99 17.76
CA THR A 104 -6.23 0.65 18.30
C THR A 104 -7.18 0.70 19.48
N ARG A 105 -6.94 1.58 20.45
CA ARG A 105 -7.80 1.76 21.62
C ARG A 105 -9.19 2.27 21.24
N GLY A 106 -9.28 3.25 20.33
CA GLY A 106 -10.55 3.76 19.83
C GLY A 106 -11.40 2.70 19.14
N LEU A 107 -10.80 1.80 18.35
CA LEU A 107 -11.49 0.67 17.73
C LEU A 107 -11.95 -0.35 18.78
N MET A 108 -11.14 -0.63 19.80
CA MET A 108 -11.56 -1.46 20.93
C MET A 108 -12.77 -0.85 21.67
N GLU A 109 -12.73 0.44 21.98
CA GLU A 109 -13.82 1.16 22.68
C GLU A 109 -15.12 1.19 21.86
N SER A 110 -15.03 1.22 20.54
CA SER A 110 -16.20 1.20 19.64
C SER A 110 -17.00 -0.12 19.71
N GLY A 111 -16.35 -1.21 20.10
CA GLY A 111 -16.91 -2.56 20.08
C GLY A 111 -17.15 -3.15 18.69
N ALA A 112 -16.77 -2.45 17.63
CA ALA A 112 -16.94 -2.89 16.24
C ALA A 112 -16.06 -4.11 15.90
N THR A 113 -16.44 -4.81 14.82
CA THR A 113 -15.62 -5.88 14.23
C THR A 113 -14.72 -5.26 13.16
N CYS A 114 -13.41 -5.29 13.35
CA CYS A 114 -12.46 -4.64 12.45
C CYS A 114 -11.57 -5.68 11.77
N ILE A 115 -11.68 -5.73 10.44
CA ILE A 115 -10.98 -6.68 9.58
C ILE A 115 -9.98 -5.90 8.73
N ALA A 116 -8.69 -6.20 8.92
CA ALA A 116 -7.58 -5.53 8.26
C ALA A 116 -7.22 -6.20 6.93
N TYR A 117 -7.05 -5.41 5.87
CA TYR A 117 -6.59 -5.90 4.57
C TYR A 117 -5.18 -6.50 4.64
N GLU A 118 -4.28 -5.84 5.37
CA GLU A 118 -2.85 -6.15 5.39
C GLU A 118 -2.46 -7.39 6.16
N THR A 119 -3.38 -7.98 6.93
CA THR A 119 -3.12 -9.21 7.69
C THR A 119 -3.75 -10.46 7.08
N ILE A 120 -4.55 -10.29 6.02
CA ILE A 120 -5.10 -11.41 5.23
C ILE A 120 -3.97 -12.05 4.44
N THR A 121 -3.90 -13.38 4.49
CA THR A 121 -2.86 -14.18 3.81
C THR A 121 -3.41 -14.93 2.60
N ASP A 122 -2.53 -15.58 1.86
CA ASP A 122 -2.88 -16.57 0.84
C ASP A 122 -2.20 -17.93 1.11
N THR A 123 -2.54 -18.95 0.35
CA THR A 123 -1.99 -20.32 0.48
C THR A 123 -0.47 -20.40 0.30
N ARG A 124 0.19 -19.34 -0.18
CA ARG A 124 1.63 -19.23 -0.39
C ARG A 124 2.31 -18.35 0.66
N GLY A 125 1.55 -17.89 1.67
CA GLY A 125 2.04 -16.96 2.69
C GLY A 125 2.22 -15.53 2.20
N GLY A 126 1.63 -15.18 1.03
CA GLY A 126 1.58 -13.82 0.53
C GLY A 126 0.47 -13.01 1.20
N LEU A 127 0.49 -11.69 0.95
CA LEU A 127 -0.51 -10.73 1.43
C LEU A 127 -1.32 -10.20 0.24
N PRO A 128 -2.39 -10.90 -0.17
CA PRO A 128 -3.07 -10.66 -1.44
C PRO A 128 -3.72 -9.28 -1.53
N LEU A 129 -4.11 -8.68 -0.43
CA LEU A 129 -4.73 -7.35 -0.42
C LEU A 129 -3.70 -6.21 -0.27
N LEU A 130 -2.48 -6.51 0.20
CA LEU A 130 -1.38 -5.55 0.23
C LEU A 130 -0.63 -5.52 -1.12
N ALA A 131 -0.51 -6.66 -1.80
CA ALA A 131 0.23 -6.81 -3.05
C ALA A 131 -0.17 -5.82 -4.17
N PRO A 132 -1.46 -5.46 -4.39
CA PRO A 132 -1.84 -4.47 -5.40
C PRO A 132 -1.21 -3.11 -5.15
N MET A 133 -1.21 -2.64 -3.90
CA MET A 133 -0.62 -1.34 -3.54
C MET A 133 0.90 -1.37 -3.61
N SER A 134 1.52 -2.48 -3.22
CA SER A 134 2.95 -2.72 -3.43
C SER A 134 3.34 -2.70 -4.92
N THR A 135 2.49 -3.28 -5.77
CA THR A 135 2.66 -3.23 -7.23
C THR A 135 2.59 -1.80 -7.77
N VAL A 136 1.58 -1.04 -7.34
CA VAL A 136 1.44 0.38 -7.75
C VAL A 136 2.63 1.20 -7.24
N ALA A 137 3.01 1.06 -5.97
CA ALA A 137 4.12 1.80 -5.39
C ALA A 137 5.45 1.53 -6.12
N GLY A 138 5.77 0.27 -6.43
CA GLY A 138 6.97 -0.10 -7.19
C GLY A 138 7.00 0.52 -8.59
N ARG A 139 5.86 0.53 -9.29
CA ARG A 139 5.77 1.15 -10.62
C ARG A 139 5.85 2.67 -10.55
N MET A 140 5.19 3.28 -9.59
CA MET A 140 5.27 4.72 -9.35
C MET A 140 6.66 5.19 -8.96
N ALA A 141 7.43 4.40 -8.23
CA ALA A 141 8.79 4.74 -7.84
C ALA A 141 9.65 5.11 -9.05
N VAL A 142 9.49 4.39 -10.17
CA VAL A 142 10.23 4.69 -11.41
C VAL A 142 9.67 5.93 -12.10
N GLN A 143 8.37 6.11 -12.15
CA GLN A 143 7.75 7.29 -12.75
C GLN A 143 8.16 8.57 -12.01
N ALA A 144 8.06 8.57 -10.69
CA ALA A 144 8.45 9.70 -9.85
C ALA A 144 9.96 9.95 -9.87
N GLY A 145 10.76 8.87 -9.82
CA GLY A 145 12.22 8.96 -9.90
C GLY A 145 12.71 9.49 -11.24
N ALA A 146 12.11 9.06 -12.35
CA ALA A 146 12.44 9.56 -13.68
C ALA A 146 12.15 11.06 -13.82
N HIS A 147 11.00 11.51 -13.30
CA HIS A 147 10.68 12.95 -13.24
C HIS A 147 11.67 13.71 -12.37
N SER A 148 12.06 13.14 -11.23
CA SER A 148 13.01 13.78 -10.31
C SER A 148 14.44 13.87 -10.87
N LEU A 149 14.80 13.10 -11.91
CA LEU A 149 16.07 13.22 -12.62
C LEU A 149 16.14 14.45 -13.53
N GLU A 150 15.01 15.11 -13.81
CA GLU A 150 14.98 16.31 -14.65
C GLU A 150 15.65 17.51 -13.94
N LYS A 151 16.28 18.41 -14.70
CA LYS A 151 16.98 19.58 -14.16
C LYS A 151 16.09 20.49 -13.33
N ALA A 152 14.85 20.70 -13.76
CA ALA A 152 13.89 21.55 -13.05
C ALA A 152 13.53 20.99 -11.65
N GLN A 153 13.73 19.69 -11.43
CA GLN A 153 13.49 19.02 -10.14
C GLN A 153 14.76 18.91 -9.26
N GLY A 154 15.87 19.50 -9.69
CA GLY A 154 17.17 19.37 -9.03
C GLY A 154 17.98 18.13 -9.45
N GLY A 155 17.47 17.36 -10.37
CA GLY A 155 18.08 16.13 -10.87
C GLY A 155 19.30 16.35 -11.77
N ALA A 156 20.01 15.26 -12.08
CA ALA A 156 21.21 15.25 -12.92
C ALA A 156 20.95 15.59 -14.40
N GLY A 157 19.70 15.60 -14.85
CA GLY A 157 19.33 15.81 -16.26
C GLY A 157 19.52 14.53 -17.09
N VAL A 158 19.35 13.36 -16.49
CA VAL A 158 19.48 12.05 -17.13
C VAL A 158 18.12 11.59 -17.64
N LEU A 159 18.05 11.21 -18.90
CA LEU A 159 16.91 10.52 -19.50
C LEU A 159 17.14 9.00 -19.41
N LEU A 160 16.29 8.28 -18.70
CA LEU A 160 16.50 6.86 -18.37
C LEU A 160 16.75 5.97 -19.62
N PRO A 161 16.00 6.08 -20.75
CA PRO A 161 16.28 5.26 -21.92
C PRO A 161 17.53 5.68 -22.70
N GLY A 162 18.16 6.80 -22.37
CA GLY A 162 19.16 7.40 -23.24
C GLY A 162 18.58 7.82 -24.61
N VAL A 163 19.44 8.03 -25.59
CA VAL A 163 19.08 8.25 -27.01
C VAL A 163 20.14 7.62 -27.89
N PRO A 164 19.93 7.44 -29.20
CA PRO A 164 20.97 6.93 -30.09
C PRO A 164 22.31 7.68 -29.93
N GLY A 165 23.34 6.93 -29.53
CA GLY A 165 24.68 7.49 -29.24
C GLY A 165 24.89 7.91 -27.77
N VAL A 166 23.85 7.85 -26.90
CA VAL A 166 23.96 8.13 -25.46
C VAL A 166 23.46 6.92 -24.68
N ALA A 167 24.27 6.40 -23.77
CA ALA A 167 23.93 5.26 -22.95
C ALA A 167 22.69 5.55 -22.06
N PRO A 168 21.89 4.52 -21.71
CA PRO A 168 20.79 4.66 -20.76
C PRO A 168 21.28 4.98 -19.35
N GLY A 169 20.38 5.56 -18.54
CA GLY A 169 20.61 5.76 -17.12
C GLY A 169 20.63 4.43 -16.35
N LYS A 170 21.38 4.40 -15.26
CA LYS A 170 21.52 3.23 -14.38
C LYS A 170 20.56 3.32 -13.20
N VAL A 171 19.74 2.30 -13.03
CA VAL A 171 18.76 2.18 -11.93
C VAL A 171 19.13 0.97 -11.09
N THR A 172 19.38 1.19 -9.80
CA THR A 172 19.53 0.10 -8.84
C THR A 172 18.31 0.01 -7.94
N VAL A 173 17.77 -1.20 -7.79
CA VAL A 173 16.66 -1.52 -6.89
C VAL A 173 17.18 -2.36 -5.75
N ILE A 174 16.97 -1.93 -4.51
CA ILE A 174 17.38 -2.65 -3.30
C ILE A 174 16.15 -3.36 -2.71
N GLY A 175 16.16 -4.68 -2.76
CA GLY A 175 15.04 -5.57 -2.42
C GLY A 175 14.27 -6.06 -3.66
N GLY A 176 14.26 -7.36 -3.87
CA GLY A 176 13.61 -8.04 -5.00
C GLY A 176 12.17 -8.50 -4.72
N GLY A 177 11.51 -7.99 -3.67
CA GLY A 177 10.12 -8.30 -3.33
C GLY A 177 9.11 -7.78 -4.37
N VAL A 178 7.82 -7.73 -4.01
CA VAL A 178 6.76 -7.25 -4.92
C VAL A 178 7.03 -5.83 -5.42
N VAL A 179 7.38 -4.91 -4.50
CA VAL A 179 7.72 -3.51 -4.83
C VAL A 179 8.90 -3.46 -5.78
N GLY A 180 10.01 -4.08 -5.38
CA GLY A 180 11.27 -3.97 -6.14
C GLY A 180 11.21 -4.64 -7.51
N GLU A 181 10.58 -5.80 -7.63
CA GLU A 181 10.39 -6.43 -8.94
C GLU A 181 9.55 -5.54 -9.88
N ASN A 182 8.47 -4.93 -9.37
CA ASN A 182 7.66 -4.01 -10.18
C ASN A 182 8.43 -2.75 -10.57
N ALA A 183 9.26 -2.20 -9.67
CA ALA A 183 10.14 -1.09 -9.98
C ALA A 183 11.16 -1.48 -11.07
N ALA A 184 11.86 -2.58 -10.90
CA ALA A 184 12.84 -3.07 -11.87
C ALA A 184 12.21 -3.34 -13.25
N ARG A 185 11.02 -3.95 -13.27
CA ARG A 185 10.26 -4.19 -14.50
C ARG A 185 9.92 -2.89 -15.24
N MET A 186 9.52 -1.85 -14.50
CA MET A 186 9.19 -0.56 -15.13
C MET A 186 10.43 0.17 -15.60
N ALA A 187 11.53 0.17 -14.82
CA ALA A 187 12.79 0.77 -15.24
C ALA A 187 13.35 0.10 -16.51
N LEU A 188 13.29 -1.25 -16.56
CA LEU A 188 13.62 -2.01 -17.76
C LEU A 188 12.71 -1.65 -18.94
N GLY A 189 11.40 -1.51 -18.69
CA GLY A 189 10.41 -1.13 -19.71
C GLY A 189 10.65 0.29 -20.28
N LEU A 190 11.21 1.19 -19.49
CA LEU A 190 11.67 2.51 -19.93
C LEU A 190 13.03 2.47 -20.63
N GLY A 191 13.69 1.31 -20.69
CA GLY A 191 14.99 1.19 -21.37
C GLY A 191 16.21 1.53 -20.53
N ALA A 192 16.08 1.63 -19.21
CA ALA A 192 17.20 1.82 -18.29
C ALA A 192 18.07 0.56 -18.15
N GLU A 193 19.33 0.74 -17.76
CA GLU A 193 20.18 -0.34 -17.26
C GLU A 193 19.80 -0.64 -15.82
N VAL A 194 19.32 -1.87 -15.53
CA VAL A 194 18.71 -2.19 -14.24
C VAL A 194 19.51 -3.25 -13.49
N THR A 195 19.75 -2.98 -12.19
CA THR A 195 20.34 -3.93 -11.24
C THR A 195 19.39 -4.12 -10.06
N ILE A 196 19.17 -5.36 -9.62
CA ILE A 196 18.46 -5.69 -8.37
C ILE A 196 19.43 -6.25 -7.37
N LEU A 197 19.41 -5.72 -6.16
CA LEU A 197 20.13 -6.22 -4.99
C LEU A 197 19.13 -6.93 -4.06
N ASP A 198 19.41 -8.19 -3.69
CA ASP A 198 18.65 -8.93 -2.69
C ASP A 198 19.56 -9.85 -1.87
N LYS A 199 19.16 -10.20 -0.64
CA LYS A 199 19.86 -11.19 0.21
C LYS A 199 19.39 -12.62 -0.01
N SER A 200 18.30 -12.83 -0.71
CA SER A 200 17.75 -14.15 -1.01
C SER A 200 18.25 -14.64 -2.37
N LEU A 201 19.16 -15.60 -2.38
CA LEU A 201 19.63 -16.22 -3.63
C LEU A 201 18.47 -16.88 -4.39
N ALA A 202 17.54 -17.55 -3.69
CA ALA A 202 16.36 -18.13 -4.32
C ALA A 202 15.50 -17.08 -5.00
N ARG A 203 15.39 -15.86 -4.42
CA ARG A 203 14.68 -14.76 -5.06
C ARG A 203 15.40 -14.22 -6.27
N LEU A 204 16.72 -14.08 -6.18
CA LEU A 204 17.56 -13.65 -7.30
C LEU A 204 17.48 -14.63 -8.48
N GLU A 205 17.50 -15.95 -8.21
CA GLU A 205 17.32 -17.00 -9.21
C GLU A 205 15.98 -16.85 -9.97
N VAL A 206 14.87 -16.68 -9.24
CA VAL A 206 13.55 -16.44 -9.85
C VAL A 206 13.54 -15.18 -10.73
N LEU A 207 14.24 -14.13 -10.32
CA LEU A 207 14.33 -12.90 -11.09
C LEU A 207 15.23 -13.07 -12.32
N ASP A 208 16.35 -13.76 -12.20
CA ASP A 208 17.26 -14.05 -13.30
C ASP A 208 16.55 -14.85 -14.39
N ASP A 209 15.90 -15.95 -14.03
CA ASP A 209 15.10 -16.77 -14.93
C ASP A 209 13.99 -15.95 -15.62
N ARG A 210 13.29 -15.11 -14.87
CA ARG A 210 12.17 -14.31 -15.40
C ARG A 210 12.61 -13.27 -16.41
N TYR A 211 13.74 -12.61 -16.15
CA TYR A 211 14.23 -11.51 -16.97
C TYR A 211 15.33 -11.90 -17.96
N GLN A 212 15.83 -13.14 -17.87
CA GLN A 212 16.80 -13.73 -18.82
C GLN A 212 18.02 -12.80 -19.07
N GLY A 213 18.64 -12.34 -17.99
CA GLY A 213 19.82 -11.48 -18.02
C GLY A 213 19.57 -10.02 -18.42
N ARG A 214 18.33 -9.62 -18.72
CA ARG A 214 18.00 -8.22 -19.01
C ARG A 214 18.03 -7.32 -17.78
N ILE A 215 17.93 -7.89 -16.60
CA ILE A 215 18.12 -7.26 -15.30
C ILE A 215 19.30 -7.97 -14.65
N LYS A 216 20.27 -7.21 -14.15
CA LYS A 216 21.40 -7.75 -13.40
C LYS A 216 20.91 -8.09 -11.98
N THR A 217 21.16 -9.30 -11.53
CA THR A 217 20.87 -9.75 -10.17
C THR A 217 22.15 -9.83 -9.38
N VAL A 218 22.20 -9.19 -8.21
CA VAL A 218 23.41 -9.10 -7.37
C VAL A 218 23.05 -9.39 -5.92
N TYR A 219 23.88 -10.19 -5.25
CA TYR A 219 23.71 -10.43 -3.82
C TYR A 219 24.06 -9.18 -3.01
N SER A 220 23.17 -8.76 -2.13
CA SER A 220 23.25 -7.50 -1.39
C SER A 220 24.29 -7.57 -0.27
N THR A 221 25.52 -7.15 -0.59
CA THR A 221 26.62 -6.94 0.38
C THR A 221 26.85 -5.44 0.60
N ALA A 222 27.66 -5.07 1.58
CA ALA A 222 28.07 -3.68 1.78
C ALA A 222 28.81 -3.13 0.54
N ASP A 223 29.73 -3.91 -0.03
CA ASP A 223 30.46 -3.53 -1.25
C ASP A 223 29.54 -3.33 -2.46
N ALA A 224 28.53 -4.21 -2.62
CA ALA A 224 27.52 -4.05 -3.69
C ALA A 224 26.69 -2.77 -3.50
N LEU A 225 26.33 -2.41 -2.26
CA LEU A 225 25.62 -1.17 -1.96
C LEU A 225 26.48 0.07 -2.22
N GLU A 226 27.75 0.05 -1.82
CA GLU A 226 28.70 1.13 -2.13
C GLU A 226 28.93 1.29 -3.65
N THR A 227 29.03 0.18 -4.37
CA THR A 227 29.14 0.21 -5.84
C THR A 227 27.88 0.80 -6.47
N ALA A 228 26.70 0.39 -5.98
CA ALA A 228 25.43 0.94 -6.43
C ALA A 228 25.34 2.46 -6.22
N THR A 229 25.80 2.98 -5.07
CA THR A 229 25.77 4.44 -4.80
C THR A 229 26.68 5.22 -5.76
N ARG A 230 27.85 4.71 -6.10
CA ARG A 230 28.78 5.37 -7.02
C ARG A 230 28.30 5.36 -8.48
N GLU A 231 27.63 4.29 -8.90
CA GLU A 231 27.30 4.07 -10.30
C GLU A 231 25.91 4.49 -10.73
N SER A 232 24.93 4.46 -9.82
CA SER A 232 23.54 4.68 -10.18
C SER A 232 23.20 6.16 -10.42
N ASP A 233 22.27 6.38 -11.33
CA ASP A 233 21.59 7.65 -11.50
C ASP A 233 20.33 7.72 -10.64
N MET A 234 19.73 6.55 -10.36
CA MET A 234 18.59 6.39 -9.46
C MET A 234 18.71 5.11 -8.62
N ILE A 235 18.45 5.22 -7.34
CA ILE A 235 18.34 4.06 -6.42
C ILE A 235 16.92 4.02 -5.84
N ILE A 236 16.30 2.85 -5.89
CA ILE A 236 14.97 2.61 -5.35
C ILE A 236 15.08 1.66 -4.15
N GLY A 237 14.73 2.16 -2.97
CA GLY A 237 14.65 1.38 -1.74
C GLY A 237 13.30 0.67 -1.63
N ALA A 238 13.33 -0.66 -1.71
CA ALA A 238 12.14 -1.52 -1.76
C ALA A 238 12.21 -2.69 -0.76
N VAL A 239 12.91 -2.48 0.36
CA VAL A 239 13.06 -3.50 1.42
C VAL A 239 11.91 -3.35 2.41
N LEU A 240 11.16 -4.42 2.58
CA LEU A 240 10.09 -4.54 3.58
C LEU A 240 10.48 -5.64 4.56
N VAL A 241 10.50 -5.31 5.86
CA VAL A 241 10.66 -6.29 6.94
C VAL A 241 9.32 -6.39 7.67
N PRO A 242 8.61 -7.51 7.58
CA PRO A 242 7.31 -7.67 8.25
C PRO A 242 7.44 -7.42 9.76
N GLY A 243 6.64 -6.50 10.29
CA GLY A 243 6.58 -6.22 11.73
C GLY A 243 7.79 -5.47 12.31
N ALA A 244 8.74 -4.99 11.48
CA ALA A 244 9.92 -4.27 11.94
C ALA A 244 10.24 -3.04 11.06
N ALA A 245 11.04 -2.12 11.60
CA ALA A 245 11.57 -1.00 10.83
C ALA A 245 12.52 -1.48 9.73
N ALA A 246 12.49 -0.79 8.58
CA ALA A 246 13.41 -1.07 7.50
C ALA A 246 14.88 -0.81 7.93
N PRO A 247 15.84 -1.66 7.56
CA PRO A 247 17.25 -1.41 7.86
C PRO A 247 17.77 -0.23 7.05
N LYS A 248 18.66 0.58 7.63
CA LYS A 248 19.33 1.69 6.93
C LYS A 248 20.45 1.14 6.05
N LEU A 249 20.19 1.03 4.75
CA LEU A 249 21.08 0.40 3.77
C LEU A 249 22.01 1.40 3.06
N ILE A 250 21.53 2.63 2.85
CA ILE A 250 22.35 3.74 2.33
C ILE A 250 22.55 4.74 3.47
N THR A 251 23.80 4.91 3.87
CA THR A 251 24.18 5.84 4.94
C THR A 251 24.39 7.24 4.39
N ARG A 252 24.39 8.25 5.27
CA ARG A 252 24.66 9.64 4.87
C ARG A 252 26.07 9.79 4.27
N SER A 253 27.05 9.08 4.80
CA SER A 253 28.42 9.11 4.27
C SER A 253 28.52 8.61 2.83
N MET A 254 27.67 7.66 2.42
CA MET A 254 27.65 7.14 1.06
C MET A 254 27.09 8.17 0.04
N LEU A 255 26.33 9.17 0.49
CA LEU A 255 25.78 10.20 -0.41
C LEU A 255 26.89 11.03 -1.07
N SER A 256 28.03 11.22 -0.39
CA SER A 256 29.17 11.95 -0.96
C SER A 256 29.80 11.28 -2.17
N ASP A 257 29.59 9.96 -2.31
CA ASP A 257 30.08 9.16 -3.43
C ASP A 257 29.08 9.08 -4.58
N MET A 258 27.84 9.55 -4.36
CA MET A 258 26.80 9.58 -5.40
C MET A 258 27.02 10.69 -6.40
N LYS A 259 26.55 10.48 -7.63
CA LYS A 259 26.57 11.50 -8.65
C LYS A 259 25.68 12.68 -8.25
N PRO A 260 26.14 13.95 -8.36
CA PRO A 260 25.29 15.10 -8.06
C PRO A 260 24.01 15.10 -8.90
N GLY A 261 22.86 15.26 -8.24
CA GLY A 261 21.54 15.22 -8.86
C GLY A 261 21.03 13.81 -9.14
N SER A 262 21.69 12.74 -8.64
CA SER A 262 21.09 11.41 -8.61
C SER A 262 19.89 11.38 -7.67
N VAL A 263 19.03 10.36 -7.83
CA VAL A 263 17.74 10.28 -7.14
C VAL A 263 17.67 9.05 -6.24
N LEU A 264 17.28 9.25 -4.99
CA LEU A 264 16.87 8.21 -4.06
C LEU A 264 15.34 8.19 -3.94
N VAL A 265 14.72 7.05 -4.26
CA VAL A 265 13.28 6.83 -4.07
C VAL A 265 13.11 5.81 -2.96
N ASP A 266 12.57 6.23 -1.82
CA ASP A 266 12.36 5.35 -0.67
C ASP A 266 10.91 4.90 -0.59
N VAL A 267 10.62 3.71 -1.11
CA VAL A 267 9.26 3.13 -1.04
C VAL A 267 8.97 2.52 0.34
N ALA A 268 10.01 2.24 1.12
CA ALA A 268 9.90 1.71 2.48
C ALA A 268 9.63 2.80 3.52
N ILE A 269 9.35 4.04 3.10
CA ILE A 269 9.23 5.21 3.98
C ILE A 269 8.17 5.03 5.08
N ASP A 270 7.07 4.33 4.80
CA ASP A 270 6.01 4.03 5.76
C ASP A 270 6.51 3.15 6.93
N GLN A 271 7.66 2.46 6.76
CA GLN A 271 8.36 1.68 7.79
C GLN A 271 9.66 2.36 8.27
N GLY A 272 9.71 3.68 8.21
CA GLY A 272 10.86 4.48 8.62
C GLY A 272 11.93 4.67 7.55
N GLY A 273 11.76 4.11 6.35
CA GLY A 273 12.68 4.22 5.22
C GLY A 273 13.95 3.39 5.34
N CYS A 274 14.51 2.99 4.22
CA CYS A 274 15.74 2.20 4.14
C CYS A 274 17.01 3.02 3.85
N PHE A 275 16.91 4.35 3.78
CA PHE A 275 18.05 5.27 3.71
C PHE A 275 18.16 6.07 5.02
N GLU A 276 19.38 6.30 5.49
CA GLU A 276 19.62 7.04 6.74
C GLU A 276 19.04 8.47 6.68
N THR A 277 19.10 9.08 5.50
CA THR A 277 18.64 10.45 5.25
C THR A 277 17.15 10.54 4.87
N SER A 278 16.44 9.41 4.81
CA SER A 278 15.01 9.39 4.49
C SER A 278 14.18 10.04 5.58
N LYS A 279 13.29 10.93 5.17
CA LYS A 279 12.21 11.51 5.98
C LYS A 279 10.92 11.53 5.17
N PRO A 280 9.77 11.23 5.77
CA PRO A 280 8.50 11.24 5.06
C PRO A 280 8.21 12.59 4.40
N THR A 281 7.72 12.54 3.16
CA THR A 281 7.22 13.69 2.41
C THR A 281 5.77 13.46 1.98
N THR A 282 5.15 14.49 1.42
CA THR A 282 3.77 14.45 0.94
C THR A 282 3.70 14.64 -0.56
N HIS A 283 2.53 14.40 -1.16
CA HIS A 283 2.32 14.69 -2.58
C HIS A 283 2.40 16.17 -2.94
N ALA A 284 2.20 17.08 -1.97
CA ALA A 284 2.33 18.52 -2.16
C ALA A 284 3.79 18.98 -2.24
N GLU A 285 4.66 18.38 -1.42
CA GLU A 285 6.11 18.63 -1.39
C GLU A 285 6.84 17.28 -1.45
N PRO A 286 6.96 16.67 -2.64
CA PRO A 286 7.34 15.26 -2.76
C PRO A 286 8.84 15.01 -2.60
N THR A 287 9.68 16.03 -2.79
CA THR A 287 11.14 15.87 -2.81
C THR A 287 11.85 16.86 -1.90
N TYR A 288 13.07 16.49 -1.51
CA TYR A 288 14.04 17.38 -0.88
C TYR A 288 15.45 16.96 -1.30
N ILE A 289 16.44 17.81 -1.08
CA ILE A 289 17.85 17.56 -1.45
C ILE A 289 18.70 17.45 -0.20
N VAL A 290 19.53 16.39 -0.11
CA VAL A 290 20.57 16.22 0.91
C VAL A 290 21.87 15.91 0.21
N ASP A 291 22.91 16.68 0.53
CA ASP A 291 24.27 16.52 0.00
C ASP A 291 24.31 16.35 -1.54
N GLY A 292 23.45 17.13 -2.26
CA GLY A 292 23.35 17.13 -3.72
C GLY A 292 22.54 15.99 -4.32
N VAL A 293 21.92 15.10 -3.52
CA VAL A 293 21.10 13.97 -3.94
C VAL A 293 19.61 14.28 -3.70
N VAL A 294 18.79 14.08 -4.71
CA VAL A 294 17.33 14.26 -4.63
C VAL A 294 16.69 13.07 -3.95
N HIS A 295 15.88 13.33 -2.92
CA HIS A 295 15.12 12.31 -2.20
C HIS A 295 13.64 12.44 -2.52
N TYR A 296 13.02 11.34 -2.95
CA TYR A 296 11.57 11.17 -3.08
C TYR A 296 11.12 10.14 -2.05
N CYS A 297 10.44 10.59 -1.01
CA CYS A 297 10.05 9.77 0.15
C CYS A 297 8.57 9.96 0.50
N VAL A 298 7.71 10.01 -0.53
CA VAL A 298 6.27 10.25 -0.34
C VAL A 298 5.62 9.05 0.34
N ALA A 299 5.07 9.28 1.52
CA ALA A 299 4.19 8.32 2.16
C ALA A 299 2.90 8.17 1.33
N ASN A 300 2.39 6.94 1.24
CA ASN A 300 1.18 6.65 0.46
C ASN A 300 1.31 6.95 -1.07
N MET A 301 2.42 6.55 -1.68
CA MET A 301 2.61 6.70 -3.13
C MET A 301 1.39 6.28 -3.98
N PRO A 302 0.69 5.17 -3.69
CA PRO A 302 -0.47 4.74 -4.46
C PRO A 302 -1.63 5.76 -4.50
N GLY A 303 -1.72 6.65 -3.52
CA GLY A 303 -2.73 7.70 -3.47
C GLY A 303 -2.66 8.69 -4.64
N ALA A 304 -1.46 8.94 -5.19
CA ALA A 304 -1.26 9.84 -6.32
C ALA A 304 -1.90 9.34 -7.63
N VAL A 305 -2.11 8.04 -7.77
CA VAL A 305 -2.71 7.42 -8.96
C VAL A 305 -4.02 6.72 -8.57
N ALA A 306 -4.90 7.48 -7.93
CA ALA A 306 -6.11 7.00 -7.27
C ALA A 306 -6.99 6.12 -8.18
N ARG A 307 -7.12 6.45 -9.46
CA ARG A 307 -7.92 5.65 -10.41
C ARG A 307 -7.37 4.24 -10.58
N THR A 308 -6.07 4.12 -10.85
CA THR A 308 -5.40 2.80 -11.00
C THR A 308 -5.40 2.05 -9.68
N SER A 309 -5.10 2.74 -8.59
CA SER A 309 -5.03 2.16 -7.25
C SER A 309 -6.39 1.65 -6.77
N THR A 310 -7.46 2.41 -6.99
CA THR A 310 -8.83 1.99 -6.67
C THR A 310 -9.18 0.71 -7.43
N GLN A 311 -8.99 0.70 -8.75
CA GLN A 311 -9.29 -0.50 -9.55
C GLN A 311 -8.45 -1.71 -9.14
N GLY A 312 -7.14 -1.52 -8.92
CA GLY A 312 -6.24 -2.59 -8.50
C GLY A 312 -6.59 -3.16 -7.12
N LEU A 313 -6.92 -2.28 -6.16
CA LEU A 313 -7.32 -2.68 -4.83
C LEU A 313 -8.69 -3.38 -4.85
N THR A 314 -9.69 -2.77 -5.47
CA THR A 314 -11.06 -3.30 -5.46
C THR A 314 -11.18 -4.64 -6.20
N ASN A 315 -10.37 -4.88 -7.23
CA ASN A 315 -10.30 -6.20 -7.87
C ASN A 315 -9.80 -7.29 -6.90
N ALA A 316 -8.91 -6.94 -5.98
CA ALA A 316 -8.40 -7.88 -4.98
C ALA A 316 -9.36 -8.03 -3.78
N THR A 317 -10.00 -6.94 -3.34
CA THR A 317 -10.88 -6.97 -2.16
C THR A 317 -12.27 -7.51 -2.47
N LEU A 318 -12.77 -7.39 -3.70
CA LEU A 318 -14.13 -7.75 -4.07
C LEU A 318 -14.53 -9.20 -3.69
N PRO A 319 -13.72 -10.23 -3.89
CA PRO A 319 -14.08 -11.59 -3.45
C PRO A 319 -14.35 -11.68 -1.94
N PHE A 320 -13.57 -10.99 -1.12
CA PHE A 320 -13.72 -10.92 0.32
C PHE A 320 -14.95 -10.10 0.72
N VAL A 321 -15.17 -8.96 0.04
CA VAL A 321 -16.38 -8.13 0.23
C VAL A 321 -17.64 -8.94 -0.06
N LEU A 322 -17.67 -9.71 -1.14
CA LEU A 322 -18.79 -10.59 -1.47
C LEU A 322 -18.99 -11.67 -0.41
N ALA A 323 -17.91 -12.29 0.09
CA ALA A 323 -18.01 -13.28 1.15
C ALA A 323 -18.59 -12.68 2.45
N LEU A 324 -18.12 -11.48 2.85
CA LEU A 324 -18.65 -10.74 4.00
C LEU A 324 -20.13 -10.39 3.81
N ALA A 325 -20.49 -9.92 2.63
CA ALA A 325 -21.85 -9.49 2.32
C ALA A 325 -22.84 -10.68 2.29
N ASP A 326 -22.47 -11.78 1.63
CA ASP A 326 -23.32 -12.95 1.43
C ASP A 326 -23.49 -13.78 2.72
N LYS A 327 -22.41 -13.94 3.50
CA LYS A 327 -22.36 -14.88 4.62
C LYS A 327 -22.35 -14.23 6.01
N GLY A 328 -22.06 -12.93 6.08
CA GLY A 328 -21.66 -12.26 7.33
C GLY A 328 -20.20 -12.56 7.69
N TRP A 329 -19.62 -11.71 8.54
CA TRP A 329 -18.19 -11.77 8.86
C TRP A 329 -17.78 -13.08 9.57
N GLN A 330 -18.59 -13.60 10.50
CA GLN A 330 -18.29 -14.84 11.24
C GLN A 330 -18.11 -16.02 10.29
N GLN A 331 -19.11 -16.27 9.44
CA GLN A 331 -19.09 -17.41 8.52
C GLN A 331 -18.03 -17.22 7.43
N ALA A 332 -17.81 -15.98 6.95
CA ALA A 332 -16.79 -15.70 5.93
C ALA A 332 -15.37 -16.00 6.46
N LEU A 333 -15.07 -15.62 7.70
CA LEU A 333 -13.79 -15.89 8.34
C LEU A 333 -13.63 -17.36 8.75
N HIS A 334 -14.69 -18.00 9.18
CA HIS A 334 -14.68 -19.43 9.50
C HIS A 334 -14.38 -20.30 8.28
N ASP A 335 -14.95 -19.97 7.13
CA ASP A 335 -14.81 -20.75 5.89
C ASP A 335 -13.41 -20.64 5.25
N ASP A 336 -12.66 -19.59 5.57
CA ASP A 336 -11.34 -19.33 4.98
C ASP A 336 -10.28 -19.06 6.06
N PRO A 337 -9.39 -20.04 6.32
CA PRO A 337 -8.32 -19.88 7.31
C PRO A 337 -7.30 -18.80 6.92
N HIS A 338 -7.25 -18.39 5.65
CA HIS A 338 -6.40 -17.30 5.18
C HIS A 338 -7.06 -15.92 5.33
N PHE A 339 -8.37 -15.88 5.42
CA PHE A 339 -9.13 -14.67 5.73
C PHE A 339 -9.15 -14.39 7.25
N LEU A 340 -9.14 -15.43 8.06
CA LEU A 340 -9.23 -15.33 9.53
C LEU A 340 -8.20 -14.38 10.16
N PRO A 341 -6.90 -14.35 9.76
CA PRO A 341 -5.94 -13.40 10.29
C PRO A 341 -6.28 -11.92 10.00
N GLY A 342 -7.23 -11.67 9.10
CA GLY A 342 -7.79 -10.34 8.87
C GLY A 342 -8.48 -9.75 10.09
N LEU A 343 -9.08 -10.58 10.96
CA LEU A 343 -9.71 -10.10 12.18
C LEU A 343 -8.66 -9.54 13.14
N ASN A 344 -8.69 -8.24 13.38
CA ASN A 344 -7.71 -7.57 14.24
C ASN A 344 -8.31 -7.05 15.54
N VAL A 345 -9.61 -6.62 15.53
CA VAL A 345 -10.33 -6.19 16.72
C VAL A 345 -11.77 -6.71 16.65
N HIS A 346 -12.30 -7.20 17.75
CA HIS A 346 -13.70 -7.59 17.88
C HIS A 346 -14.20 -7.38 19.31
N ALA A 347 -15.37 -6.76 19.46
CA ALA A 347 -16.06 -6.58 20.73
C ALA A 347 -15.15 -6.08 21.87
N GLY A 348 -14.30 -5.13 21.58
CA GLY A 348 -13.39 -4.51 22.55
C GLY A 348 -12.08 -5.25 22.77
N GLN A 349 -11.83 -6.35 22.07
CA GLN A 349 -10.62 -7.16 22.24
C GLN A 349 -9.76 -7.17 20.98
N VAL A 350 -8.44 -7.17 21.15
CA VAL A 350 -7.48 -7.38 20.07
C VAL A 350 -7.40 -8.88 19.76
N THR A 351 -7.41 -9.24 18.48
CA THR A 351 -7.36 -10.63 18.01
C THR A 351 -6.11 -10.93 17.20
N TYR A 352 -5.27 -9.93 16.90
CA TYR A 352 -4.04 -10.08 16.15
C TYR A 352 -2.81 -9.85 17.06
N GLN A 353 -2.02 -10.90 17.28
CA GLN A 353 -0.93 -10.93 18.26
C GLN A 353 0.08 -9.80 18.10
N ALA A 354 0.48 -9.48 16.86
CA ALA A 354 1.48 -8.42 16.64
C ALA A 354 0.99 -7.02 17.07
N VAL A 355 -0.32 -6.77 17.03
CA VAL A 355 -0.91 -5.53 17.55
C VAL A 355 -0.90 -5.52 19.08
N ALA A 356 -1.24 -6.64 19.69
CA ALA A 356 -1.21 -6.78 21.15
C ALA A 356 0.22 -6.59 21.68
N ASP A 357 1.22 -7.23 21.06
CA ASP A 357 2.64 -7.15 21.44
C ASP A 357 3.15 -5.70 21.34
N ALA A 358 2.72 -4.94 20.33
CA ALA A 358 3.17 -3.56 20.13
C ALA A 358 2.82 -2.63 21.28
N PHE A 359 1.72 -2.91 22.01
CA PHE A 359 1.20 -2.03 23.07
C PHE A 359 1.04 -2.71 24.42
N GLY A 360 1.55 -3.93 24.58
CA GLY A 360 1.43 -4.69 25.83
C GLY A 360 -0.03 -5.04 26.18
N LEU A 361 -0.86 -5.28 25.18
CA LEU A 361 -2.26 -5.69 25.32
C LEU A 361 -2.38 -7.22 25.34
N GLU A 362 -3.49 -7.72 25.89
CA GLU A 362 -3.86 -9.12 25.73
C GLU A 362 -4.51 -9.33 24.35
N SER A 363 -4.24 -10.46 23.70
CA SER A 363 -4.93 -10.89 22.49
C SER A 363 -5.72 -12.16 22.74
N ILE A 364 -6.85 -12.30 22.04
CA ILE A 364 -7.62 -13.53 21.98
C ILE A 364 -7.43 -14.22 20.63
N ASP A 365 -7.51 -15.55 20.62
CA ASP A 365 -7.44 -16.29 19.38
C ASP A 365 -8.65 -15.96 18.49
N PRO A 366 -8.47 -15.44 17.26
CA PRO A 366 -9.56 -15.14 16.34
C PRO A 366 -10.42 -16.37 16.02
N ALA A 367 -9.88 -17.59 16.07
CA ALA A 367 -10.65 -18.82 15.86
C ALA A 367 -11.70 -19.03 16.96
N SER A 368 -11.42 -18.61 18.20
CA SER A 368 -12.38 -18.69 19.29
C SER A 368 -13.58 -17.75 19.13
N VAL A 369 -13.43 -16.70 18.32
CA VAL A 369 -14.44 -15.65 18.10
C VAL A 369 -15.39 -16.02 16.97
N VAL A 370 -14.90 -16.68 15.92
CA VAL A 370 -15.75 -17.05 14.76
C VAL A 370 -16.62 -18.28 15.02
N GLY A 371 -16.42 -18.93 16.14
CA GLY A 371 -17.24 -20.06 16.58
C GLY A 371 -16.75 -21.40 16.04
N SER A 372 -16.90 -22.42 16.83
CA SER A 372 -16.80 -23.84 16.45
C SER A 372 -18.08 -24.31 15.79
#